data_dd67d1731b11ff997bd9d95763fd9f24
#
_entry.id   dd67d1731b11ff997bd9d95763fd9f24
#
_cell.length_a   1.000
_cell.length_b   1.000
_cell.length_c   1.000
_cell.angle_alpha   90.00
_cell.angle_beta   90.00
_cell.angle_gamma   90.00
#
_symmetry.space_group_name_H-M   'P 1'
#
loop_
_entity.id
_entity.type
_entity.pdbx_description
1 polymer ?
#
loop_
_entity_poly.entity_id
_entity_poly.type
_entity_poly.pdbx_seq_one_letter_code
_entity_poly.pdbx_strand_id
1 'polypeptide(L)'
;IKASSMEELVSHLSGGNQQKVMLARWLMTKPRVLIIDEPTKGIDIGARMSIYQIIHQLTEAGIGILMLTSDMVELIGLSDRTLVFYEGKIVKELSRGEITEERVMKAASGMTEE
;
A
#
# COMPACT_ATOMS: atom_id res chain seq x y z
N ILE A 1 14.84 -13.86 5.57
CA ILE A 1 15.14 -13.99 4.15
C ILE A 1 16.59 -14.41 4.00
N LYS A 2 16.80 -15.58 3.44
CA LYS A 2 18.15 -16.11 3.20
C LYS A 2 18.48 -15.95 1.72
N ALA A 3 19.58 -15.28 1.42
CA ALA A 3 20.04 -15.13 0.05
C ALA A 3 21.54 -14.85 0.02
N SER A 4 22.20 -15.36 -1.01
CA SER A 4 23.61 -15.10 -1.25
C SER A 4 23.82 -13.69 -1.82
N SER A 5 22.83 -13.19 -2.57
CA SER A 5 22.80 -11.83 -3.04
C SER A 5 21.34 -11.38 -3.17
N MET A 6 21.13 -10.08 -3.09
CA MET A 6 19.80 -9.53 -3.20
C MET A 6 19.21 -9.73 -4.59
N GLU A 7 20.03 -9.59 -5.62
CA GLU A 7 19.59 -9.76 -7.00
C GLU A 7 19.16 -11.20 -7.29
N GLU A 8 19.94 -12.16 -6.81
CA GLU A 8 19.61 -13.56 -6.97
C GLU A 8 18.29 -13.89 -6.25
N LEU A 9 18.13 -13.37 -5.04
CA LEU A 9 16.90 -13.57 -4.27
C LEU A 9 15.69 -13.07 -5.02
N VAL A 10 15.74 -11.85 -5.54
CA VAL A 10 14.62 -11.25 -6.25
C VAL A 10 14.26 -12.04 -7.50
N SER A 11 15.25 -12.52 -8.26
CA SER A 11 15.00 -13.24 -9.51
C SER A 11 14.37 -14.61 -9.30
N HIS A 12 14.56 -15.23 -8.15
CA HIS A 12 14.10 -16.59 -7.88
C HIS A 12 12.89 -16.69 -6.97
N LEU A 13 12.42 -15.59 -6.42
CA LEU A 13 11.29 -15.59 -5.48
C LEU A 13 9.96 -15.34 -6.18
N SER A 14 8.88 -15.75 -5.51
CA SER A 14 7.52 -15.41 -5.94
C SER A 14 7.31 -13.89 -5.88
N GLY A 15 6.26 -13.39 -6.56
CA GLY A 15 5.92 -11.97 -6.53
C GLY A 15 5.77 -11.41 -5.13
N GLY A 16 5.14 -12.17 -4.22
CA GLY A 16 4.99 -11.74 -2.83
C GLY A 16 6.30 -11.62 -2.09
N ASN A 17 7.21 -12.58 -2.31
CA ASN A 17 8.52 -12.53 -1.69
C ASN A 17 9.39 -11.44 -2.29
N GLN A 18 9.27 -11.18 -3.59
CA GLN A 18 9.98 -10.08 -4.24
C GLN A 18 9.56 -8.75 -3.63
N GLN A 19 8.26 -8.56 -3.39
CA GLN A 19 7.74 -7.35 -2.78
C GLN A 19 8.27 -7.17 -1.35
N LYS A 20 8.33 -8.25 -0.58
CA LYS A 20 8.90 -8.20 0.78
C LYS A 20 10.37 -7.79 0.77
N VAL A 21 11.15 -8.30 -0.17
CA VAL A 21 12.56 -7.95 -0.30
C VAL A 21 12.70 -6.45 -0.62
N MET A 22 11.90 -5.94 -1.53
CA MET A 22 11.94 -4.52 -1.89
C MET A 22 11.62 -3.63 -0.69
N LEU A 23 10.57 -3.96 0.05
CA LEU A 23 10.18 -3.19 1.24
C LEU A 23 11.27 -3.26 2.32
N ALA A 24 11.89 -4.44 2.51
CA ALA A 24 12.97 -4.59 3.46
C ALA A 24 14.19 -3.74 3.08
N ARG A 25 14.51 -3.65 1.80
CA ARG A 25 15.60 -2.79 1.31
C ARG A 25 15.33 -1.33 1.65
N TRP A 26 14.11 -0.87 1.41
CA TRP A 26 13.75 0.51 1.73
C TRP A 26 13.82 0.78 3.23
N LEU A 27 13.42 -0.19 4.05
CA LEU A 27 13.54 -0.05 5.50
C LEU A 27 14.99 0.16 5.92
N MET A 28 15.93 -0.52 5.26
CA MET A 28 17.36 -0.39 5.55
C MET A 28 17.90 1.00 5.27
N THR A 29 17.31 1.74 4.32
CA THR A 29 17.71 3.11 4.02
C THR A 29 17.13 4.13 5.00
N LYS A 30 16.21 3.70 5.87
CA LYS A 30 15.55 4.52 6.89
C LYS A 30 14.94 5.81 6.30
N PRO A 31 14.06 5.72 5.30
CA PRO A 31 13.44 6.91 4.73
C PRO A 31 12.45 7.51 5.72
N ARG A 32 12.17 8.79 5.57
CA ARG A 32 11.11 9.43 6.36
C ARG A 32 9.75 9.19 5.77
N VAL A 33 9.68 9.14 4.43
CA VAL A 33 8.46 8.90 3.68
C VAL A 33 8.77 7.86 2.61
N LEU A 34 7.87 6.92 2.46
CA LEU A 34 7.98 5.88 1.44
C LEU A 34 6.72 5.92 0.57
N ILE A 35 6.90 5.96 -0.73
CA ILE A 35 5.79 5.91 -1.69
C ILE A 35 5.71 4.47 -2.22
N ILE A 36 4.57 3.84 -2.04
CA ILE A 36 4.34 2.47 -2.46
C ILE A 36 3.19 2.45 -3.47
N ASP A 37 3.46 1.94 -4.66
CA ASP A 37 2.47 1.88 -5.74
C ASP A 37 1.96 0.46 -5.91
N GLU A 38 0.65 0.25 -5.67
CA GLU A 38 -0.02 -1.03 -5.85
C GLU A 38 0.73 -2.21 -5.21
N PRO A 39 0.95 -2.18 -3.87
CA PRO A 39 1.90 -3.10 -3.22
C PRO A 39 1.54 -4.57 -3.34
N THR A 40 0.29 -4.91 -3.58
CA THR A 40 -0.13 -6.33 -3.67
C THR A 40 -0.71 -6.70 -5.03
N LYS A 41 -0.51 -5.85 -6.05
CA LYS A 41 -1.01 -6.15 -7.39
C LYS A 41 -0.35 -7.40 -7.95
N GLY A 42 -1.18 -8.35 -8.39
CA GLY A 42 -0.68 -9.60 -8.94
C GLY A 42 -0.19 -10.61 -7.91
N ILE A 43 -0.38 -10.34 -6.63
CA ILE A 43 0.07 -11.21 -5.55
C ILE A 43 -1.13 -11.97 -4.98
N ASP A 44 -0.95 -13.26 -4.69
CA ASP A 44 -2.04 -14.07 -4.15
C ASP A 44 -2.43 -13.62 -2.74
N ILE A 45 -3.66 -13.95 -2.34
CA ILE A 45 -4.24 -13.49 -1.08
C ILE A 45 -3.41 -13.94 0.12
N GLY A 46 -2.86 -15.17 0.07
CA GLY A 46 -2.08 -15.69 1.19
C GLY A 46 -0.80 -14.91 1.43
N ALA A 47 -0.18 -14.38 0.38
CA ALA A 47 1.06 -13.62 0.50
C ALA A 47 0.81 -12.15 0.88
N ARG A 48 -0.40 -11.63 0.66
CA ARG A 48 -0.71 -10.23 0.94
C ARG A 48 -0.57 -9.87 2.41
N MET A 49 -0.96 -10.76 3.29
CA MET A 49 -0.88 -10.51 4.74
C MET A 49 0.54 -10.23 5.20
N SER A 50 1.52 -10.92 4.63
CA SER A 50 2.93 -10.70 4.96
C SER A 50 3.37 -9.29 4.55
N ILE A 51 2.91 -8.83 3.39
CA ILE A 51 3.20 -7.48 2.90
C ILE A 51 2.56 -6.43 3.80
N TYR A 52 1.31 -6.64 4.20
CA TYR A 52 0.61 -5.72 5.10
C TYR A 52 1.31 -5.62 6.45
N GLN A 53 1.82 -6.73 6.96
CA GLN A 53 2.59 -6.74 8.21
C GLN A 53 3.86 -5.90 8.09
N ILE A 54 4.55 -5.99 6.96
CA ILE A 54 5.75 -5.18 6.73
C ILE A 54 5.39 -3.70 6.65
N ILE A 55 4.32 -3.35 5.95
CA ILE A 55 3.85 -1.96 5.87
C ILE A 55 3.53 -1.43 7.27
N HIS A 56 2.86 -2.24 8.08
CA HIS A 56 2.56 -1.88 9.45
C HIS A 56 3.83 -1.66 10.28
N GLN A 57 4.82 -2.53 10.12
CA GLN A 57 6.11 -2.38 10.80
C GLN A 57 6.82 -1.10 10.41
N LEU A 58 6.73 -0.71 9.14
CA LEU A 58 7.31 0.54 8.67
C LEU A 58 6.65 1.75 9.33
N THR A 59 5.33 1.74 9.46
CA THR A 59 4.62 2.84 10.13
C THR A 59 4.93 2.86 11.62
N GLU A 60 5.05 1.70 12.26
CA GLU A 60 5.45 1.62 13.67
C GLU A 60 6.87 2.17 13.89
N ALA A 61 7.73 2.05 12.88
CA ALA A 61 9.08 2.60 12.94
C ALA A 61 9.12 4.12 12.68
N GLY A 62 7.96 4.74 12.47
CA GLY A 62 7.86 6.19 12.27
C GLY A 62 7.96 6.65 10.82
N ILE A 63 7.91 5.72 9.88
CA ILE A 63 7.97 6.06 8.45
C ILE A 63 6.56 6.43 7.96
N GLY A 64 6.43 7.59 7.32
CA GLY A 64 5.19 7.97 6.65
C GLY A 64 5.04 7.20 5.34
N ILE A 65 3.88 6.61 5.11
CA ILE A 65 3.64 5.84 3.88
C ILE A 65 2.55 6.49 3.06
N LEU A 66 2.89 6.78 1.81
CA LEU A 66 1.93 7.18 0.79
C LEU A 66 1.69 5.98 -0.11
N MET A 67 0.52 5.38 0.01
CA MET A 67 0.18 4.18 -0.75
C MET A 67 -0.81 4.52 -1.85
N LEU A 68 -0.47 4.12 -3.08
CA LEU A 68 -1.38 4.19 -4.20
C LEU A 68 -1.96 2.79 -4.41
N THR A 69 -3.28 2.69 -4.40
CA THR A 69 -3.92 1.39 -4.59
C THR A 69 -5.28 1.53 -5.26
N SER A 70 -5.63 0.51 -6.04
CA SER A 70 -6.96 0.35 -6.61
C SER A 70 -7.74 -0.77 -5.90
N ASP A 71 -7.11 -1.44 -4.93
CA ASP A 71 -7.73 -2.53 -4.17
C ASP A 71 -8.47 -1.95 -2.97
N MET A 72 -9.79 -2.12 -2.96
CA MET A 72 -10.64 -1.52 -1.93
C MET A 72 -10.39 -2.11 -0.54
N VAL A 73 -10.16 -3.41 -0.46
CA VAL A 73 -9.90 -4.07 0.82
C VAL A 73 -8.60 -3.56 1.42
N GLU A 74 -7.57 -3.46 0.59
CA GLU A 74 -6.27 -2.93 1.00
C GLU A 74 -6.38 -1.48 1.47
N LEU A 75 -7.09 -0.66 0.70
CA LEU A 75 -7.30 0.75 1.02
C LEU A 75 -7.96 0.90 2.38
N ILE A 76 -9.09 0.24 2.59
CA ILE A 76 -9.87 0.35 3.82
C ILE A 76 -9.10 -0.22 5.01
N GLY A 77 -8.40 -1.33 4.80
CA GLY A 77 -7.69 -2.02 5.88
C GLY A 77 -6.43 -1.32 6.35
N LEU A 78 -5.75 -0.57 5.49
CA LEU A 78 -4.45 0.01 5.81
C LEU A 78 -4.45 1.52 5.98
N SER A 79 -5.41 2.23 5.39
CA SER A 79 -5.36 3.69 5.37
C SER A 79 -5.77 4.34 6.68
N ASP A 80 -5.03 5.35 7.09
CA ASP A 80 -5.45 6.28 8.16
C ASP A 80 -6.19 7.47 7.55
N ARG A 81 -5.81 7.84 6.34
CA ARG A 81 -6.40 8.93 5.60
C ARG A 81 -6.38 8.56 4.12
N THR A 82 -7.47 8.80 3.43
CA THR A 82 -7.60 8.47 2.02
C THR A 82 -7.91 9.71 1.20
N LEU A 83 -7.15 9.88 0.12
CA LEU A 83 -7.42 10.90 -0.89
C LEU A 83 -7.96 10.20 -2.11
N VAL A 84 -9.13 10.60 -2.58
CA VAL A 84 -9.77 9.99 -3.74
C VAL A 84 -9.58 10.88 -4.96
N PHE A 85 -9.08 10.29 -6.03
CA PHE A 85 -8.81 10.99 -7.27
C PHE A 85 -9.91 10.71 -8.30
N TYR A 86 -10.25 11.74 -9.06
CA TYR A 86 -11.13 11.62 -10.23
C TYR A 86 -10.64 12.58 -11.29
N GLU A 87 -10.39 12.05 -12.48
CA GLU A 87 -9.89 12.84 -13.62
C GLU A 87 -8.68 13.71 -13.26
N GLY A 88 -7.73 13.12 -12.54
CA GLY A 88 -6.48 13.80 -12.20
C GLY A 88 -6.56 14.79 -11.04
N LYS A 89 -7.70 14.88 -10.39
CA LYS A 89 -7.90 15.81 -9.27
C LYS A 89 -8.31 15.07 -8.02
N ILE A 90 -7.88 15.60 -6.86
CA ILE A 90 -8.36 15.09 -5.57
C ILE A 90 -9.76 15.65 -5.35
N VAL A 91 -10.74 14.77 -5.30
CA VAL A 91 -12.15 15.17 -5.16
C VAL A 91 -12.72 14.92 -3.79
N LYS A 92 -12.04 14.13 -2.96
CA LYS A 92 -12.51 13.83 -1.61
C LYS A 92 -11.33 13.44 -0.72
N GLU A 93 -11.39 13.87 0.52
CA GLU A 93 -10.48 13.42 1.58
C GLU A 93 -11.32 12.77 2.68
N LEU A 94 -10.96 11.55 3.06
CA LEU A 94 -11.66 10.78 4.08
C LEU A 94 -10.69 10.44 5.21
N SER A 95 -11.10 10.76 6.44
CA SER A 95 -10.33 10.41 7.63
C SER A 95 -10.73 9.02 8.12
N ARG A 96 -9.92 8.45 9.02
CA ARG A 96 -10.24 7.17 9.65
C ARG A 96 -11.65 7.24 10.26
N GLY A 97 -12.46 6.21 10.02
CA GLY A 97 -13.85 6.18 10.44
C GLY A 97 -14.81 6.64 9.36
N GLU A 98 -14.33 7.44 8.41
CA GLU A 98 -15.12 7.86 7.26
C GLU A 98 -14.84 7.00 6.02
N ILE A 99 -13.77 6.20 6.05
CA ILE A 99 -13.33 5.42 4.90
C ILE A 99 -14.20 4.17 4.77
N THR A 100 -15.16 4.23 3.87
CA THR A 100 -16.04 3.10 3.53
C THR A 100 -15.99 2.87 2.03
N GLU A 101 -16.27 1.64 1.62
CA GLU A 101 -16.32 1.30 0.21
C GLU A 101 -17.29 2.20 -0.53
N GLU A 102 -18.46 2.43 0.03
CA GLU A 102 -19.50 3.27 -0.57
C GLU A 102 -19.00 4.70 -0.81
N ARG A 103 -18.38 5.31 0.20
CA ARG A 103 -17.89 6.68 0.08
C ARG A 103 -16.75 6.80 -0.92
N VAL A 104 -15.83 5.84 -0.89
CA VAL A 104 -14.70 5.84 -1.81
C VAL A 104 -15.18 5.65 -3.25
N MET A 105 -16.04 4.68 -3.49
CA MET A 105 -16.56 4.40 -4.83
C MET A 105 -17.37 5.57 -5.39
N LYS A 106 -18.16 6.20 -4.56
CA LYS A 106 -18.94 7.37 -4.94
C LYS A 106 -18.03 8.50 -5.40
N ALA A 107 -17.02 8.82 -4.61
CA ALA A 107 -16.07 9.87 -4.97
C ALA A 107 -15.26 9.50 -6.21
N ALA A 108 -14.80 8.26 -6.30
CA ALA A 108 -13.99 7.77 -7.42
C ALA A 108 -14.75 7.76 -8.74
N SER A 109 -16.08 7.73 -8.70
CA SER A 109 -16.92 7.78 -9.90
C SER A 109 -17.32 9.21 -10.30
N GLY A 110 -16.82 10.21 -9.58
CA GLY A 110 -17.13 11.61 -9.86
C GLY A 110 -18.41 12.10 -9.23
N MET A 111 -19.08 11.27 -8.39
CA MET A 111 -20.28 11.68 -7.68
C MET A 111 -19.89 12.44 -6.42
N THR A 112 -20.56 13.57 -6.19
CA THR A 112 -20.31 14.35 -4.97
C THR A 112 -21.40 14.07 -3.95
N GLU A 113 -20.98 14.01 -2.67
CA GLU A 113 -21.92 13.98 -1.57
C GLU A 113 -22.31 15.44 -1.26
N GLU A 114 -23.60 15.64 -1.13
CA GLU A 114 -24.13 16.92 -0.67
C GLU A 114 -24.58 16.81 0.78
#